data_cdfeaddfd066911dae50a30188eec80a
#
_entry.id   cdfeaddfd066911dae50a30188eec80a
#
_cell.length_a   1.000
_cell.length_b   1.000
_cell.length_c   1.000
_cell.angle_alpha   90.00
_cell.angle_beta   90.00
_cell.angle_gamma   90.00
#
_symmetry.space_group_name_H-M   'P 1'
#
loop_
_entity.id
_entity.type
_entity.pdbx_description
1 polymer ?
#
loop_
_entity_poly.entity_id
_entity_poly.type
_entity_poly.pdbx_seq_one_letter_code
_entity_poly.pdbx_strand_id
1 'polypeptide(L)'
;DTTGMSESEIFQAKVDKLMTSGANTYAQIDQVALSNANDWKFKFVDLLKYDMVNDAQDTTNPNIYFVREMDTDGNWVANDANATFGAQQIRASYKATKNASGAYDQVITNEEVKLREIEVTKKWVGDRESKVEVQLYKNGNPLGASRVLEGANNWTTKFDNLEVRDAGATEDNVYSVREVGEANGAIKIGAKHYKVSYSAIAQDGKMTITNTKNPTPKKDKPPTPNTGDGFGSGMTALFGLSALGLLVLVYNKRRRYQ
;
A
#
# COMPACT_ATOMS: atom_id res chain seq x y z
N ASP A 1 13.51 -1.04 -25.58
CA ASP A 1 14.85 -1.61 -25.33
C ASP A 1 14.66 -2.95 -24.61
N THR A 2 15.13 -4.04 -25.22
CA THR A 2 15.03 -5.41 -24.66
C THR A 2 16.39 -5.92 -24.17
N THR A 3 17.37 -5.02 -24.02
CA THR A 3 18.73 -5.36 -23.59
C THR A 3 18.70 -5.95 -22.18
N GLY A 4 19.23 -7.18 -22.03
CA GLY A 4 19.24 -7.88 -20.73
C GLY A 4 17.97 -8.65 -20.36
N MET A 5 16.93 -8.60 -21.17
CA MET A 5 15.70 -9.37 -20.95
C MET A 5 15.85 -10.81 -21.44
N SER A 6 15.27 -11.75 -20.70
CA SER A 6 15.13 -13.14 -21.15
C SER A 6 14.13 -13.26 -22.32
N GLU A 7 14.17 -14.37 -23.07
CA GLU A 7 13.19 -14.63 -24.14
C GLU A 7 11.74 -14.61 -23.63
N SER A 8 11.50 -15.07 -22.41
CA SER A 8 10.19 -15.02 -21.76
C SER A 8 9.70 -13.60 -21.52
N GLU A 9 10.58 -12.73 -20.99
CA GLU A 9 10.26 -11.32 -20.76
C GLU A 9 10.03 -10.56 -22.06
N ILE A 10 10.84 -10.83 -23.09
CA ILE A 10 10.66 -10.25 -24.43
C ILE A 10 9.33 -10.68 -25.03
N PHE A 11 8.96 -11.97 -24.92
CA PHE A 11 7.67 -12.47 -25.37
C PHE A 11 6.52 -11.77 -24.64
N GLN A 12 6.60 -11.71 -23.30
CA GLN A 12 5.56 -11.05 -22.48
C GLN A 12 5.40 -9.57 -22.82
N ALA A 13 6.52 -8.83 -22.95
CA ALA A 13 6.49 -7.42 -23.35
C ALA A 13 5.83 -7.20 -24.73
N LYS A 14 6.04 -8.11 -25.68
CA LYS A 14 5.37 -8.07 -26.98
C LYS A 14 3.86 -8.28 -26.83
N VAL A 15 3.45 -9.26 -26.01
CA VAL A 15 2.04 -9.53 -25.74
C VAL A 15 1.38 -8.34 -25.05
N ASP A 16 1.98 -7.78 -24.03
CA ASP A 16 1.44 -6.62 -23.31
C ASP A 16 1.29 -5.41 -24.24
N LYS A 17 2.25 -5.21 -25.13
CA LYS A 17 2.17 -4.16 -26.16
C LYS A 17 0.99 -4.40 -27.12
N LEU A 18 0.76 -5.63 -27.56
CA LEU A 18 -0.39 -5.98 -28.42
C LEU A 18 -1.71 -5.72 -27.68
N MET A 19 -1.81 -6.14 -26.42
CA MET A 19 -3.00 -5.94 -25.58
C MET A 19 -3.35 -4.46 -25.36
N THR A 20 -2.33 -3.60 -25.26
CA THR A 20 -2.52 -2.15 -25.04
C THR A 20 -2.69 -1.34 -26.31
N SER A 21 -2.33 -1.90 -27.48
CA SER A 21 -2.37 -1.17 -28.77
C SER A 21 -3.75 -1.05 -29.43
N GLY A 22 -4.81 -1.62 -28.82
CA GLY A 22 -6.20 -1.53 -29.28
C GLY A 22 -6.74 -2.81 -29.95
N ALA A 23 -8.05 -2.89 -30.09
CA ALA A 23 -8.81 -4.10 -30.44
C ALA A 23 -8.52 -4.75 -31.81
N ASN A 24 -7.75 -4.10 -32.67
CA ASN A 24 -7.47 -4.61 -34.02
C ASN A 24 -6.10 -5.26 -34.18
N THR A 25 -5.33 -5.43 -33.08
CA THR A 25 -3.97 -5.95 -33.15
C THR A 25 -3.87 -7.43 -32.81
N TYR A 26 -4.92 -8.01 -32.25
CA TYR A 26 -5.05 -9.43 -31.96
C TYR A 26 -6.52 -9.88 -32.06
N ALA A 27 -6.74 -11.19 -32.25
CA ALA A 27 -8.06 -11.79 -32.27
C ALA A 27 -8.10 -13.01 -31.36
N GLN A 28 -9.20 -13.20 -30.66
CA GLN A 28 -9.46 -14.43 -29.94
C GLN A 28 -9.76 -15.52 -30.98
N ILE A 29 -9.02 -16.62 -30.97
CA ILE A 29 -9.19 -17.74 -31.89
C ILE A 29 -9.86 -18.94 -31.24
N ASP A 30 -9.71 -19.10 -29.91
CA ASP A 30 -10.30 -20.21 -29.18
C ASP A 30 -10.40 -19.85 -27.68
N GLN A 31 -11.23 -20.61 -26.97
CA GLN A 31 -11.42 -20.49 -25.51
C GLN A 31 -11.59 -21.88 -24.89
N VAL A 32 -10.89 -22.14 -23.80
CA VAL A 32 -10.97 -23.40 -23.07
C VAL A 32 -11.08 -23.15 -21.57
N ALA A 33 -11.92 -23.94 -20.90
CA ALA A 33 -11.98 -23.96 -19.45
C ALA A 33 -10.92 -24.91 -18.89
N LEU A 34 -10.03 -24.40 -18.06
CA LEU A 34 -9.08 -25.22 -17.29
C LEU A 34 -9.71 -25.61 -15.95
N SER A 35 -9.57 -26.87 -15.56
CA SER A 35 -10.12 -27.43 -14.34
C SER A 35 -9.36 -28.69 -13.92
N ASN A 36 -9.73 -29.27 -12.78
CA ASN A 36 -9.20 -30.57 -12.36
C ASN A 36 -9.48 -31.70 -13.38
N ALA A 37 -10.53 -31.57 -14.20
CA ALA A 37 -10.87 -32.58 -15.21
C ALA A 37 -9.84 -32.67 -16.34
N ASN A 38 -9.07 -31.61 -16.60
CA ASN A 38 -8.01 -31.59 -17.58
C ASN A 38 -6.63 -31.30 -16.97
N ASP A 39 -6.48 -31.58 -15.66
CA ASP A 39 -5.24 -31.33 -14.90
C ASP A 39 -4.74 -29.89 -15.02
N TRP A 40 -5.65 -28.92 -15.21
CA TRP A 40 -5.35 -27.51 -15.45
C TRP A 40 -4.41 -27.28 -16.64
N LYS A 41 -4.51 -28.14 -17.67
CA LYS A 41 -3.67 -28.12 -18.86
C LYS A 41 -4.50 -28.19 -20.12
N PHE A 42 -4.04 -27.50 -21.15
CA PHE A 42 -4.59 -27.61 -22.49
C PHE A 42 -3.48 -27.40 -23.53
N LYS A 43 -3.63 -28.04 -24.68
CA LYS A 43 -2.71 -27.87 -25.81
C LYS A 43 -3.51 -27.46 -27.04
N PHE A 44 -3.29 -26.24 -27.48
CA PHE A 44 -3.76 -25.81 -28.80
C PHE A 44 -2.90 -26.45 -29.89
N VAL A 45 -3.51 -26.99 -30.87
CA VAL A 45 -2.87 -27.70 -32.00
C VAL A 45 -3.25 -27.04 -33.33
N ASP A 46 -2.53 -27.37 -34.36
CA ASP A 46 -2.80 -26.92 -35.73
C ASP A 46 -2.80 -25.39 -35.92
N LEU A 47 -2.02 -24.69 -35.09
CA LEU A 47 -1.83 -23.24 -35.18
C LEU A 47 -0.90 -22.89 -36.35
N LEU A 48 -1.37 -22.00 -37.24
CA LEU A 48 -0.59 -21.55 -38.39
C LEU A 48 0.60 -20.70 -37.93
N LYS A 49 1.81 -21.06 -38.31
CA LYS A 49 3.01 -20.26 -38.00
C LYS A 49 2.98 -18.91 -38.73
N TYR A 50 2.42 -18.85 -39.88
CA TYR A 50 2.29 -17.65 -40.72
C TYR A 50 0.88 -17.57 -41.32
N ASP A 51 0.41 -16.35 -41.50
CA ASP A 51 -0.85 -16.13 -42.19
C ASP A 51 -0.77 -16.50 -43.68
N MET A 52 -1.92 -16.82 -44.24
CA MET A 52 -2.09 -16.99 -45.68
C MET A 52 -2.51 -15.66 -46.30
N VAL A 53 -1.74 -15.15 -47.23
CA VAL A 53 -2.05 -13.92 -47.97
C VAL A 53 -2.11 -14.26 -49.46
N ASN A 54 -3.24 -14.09 -50.11
CA ASN A 54 -3.47 -14.41 -51.50
C ASN A 54 -3.05 -15.85 -51.90
N ASP A 55 -3.48 -16.82 -51.08
CA ASP A 55 -3.16 -18.25 -51.23
C ASP A 55 -1.66 -18.60 -51.07
N ALA A 56 -0.84 -17.67 -50.64
CA ALA A 56 0.57 -17.88 -50.31
C ALA A 56 0.82 -17.60 -48.85
N GLN A 57 1.77 -18.35 -48.22
CA GLN A 57 2.18 -18.13 -46.84
C GLN A 57 3.09 -16.88 -46.71
N ASP A 58 2.69 -15.92 -45.87
CA ASP A 58 3.57 -14.81 -45.50
C ASP A 58 4.67 -15.29 -44.52
N THR A 59 5.84 -15.59 -45.01
CA THR A 59 6.96 -16.09 -44.22
C THR A 59 7.76 -15.01 -43.52
N THR A 60 7.40 -13.74 -43.68
CA THR A 60 8.16 -12.60 -43.09
C THR A 60 7.71 -12.29 -41.66
N ASN A 61 6.44 -12.49 -41.33
CA ASN A 61 5.87 -12.14 -40.03
C ASN A 61 5.23 -13.37 -39.37
N PRO A 62 5.92 -14.09 -38.50
CA PRO A 62 5.34 -15.24 -37.81
C PRO A 62 4.25 -14.80 -36.81
N ASN A 63 3.15 -15.55 -36.79
CA ASN A 63 2.08 -15.36 -35.82
C ASN A 63 2.57 -15.56 -34.39
N ILE A 64 2.15 -14.68 -33.50
CA ILE A 64 2.41 -14.77 -32.06
C ILE A 64 1.13 -15.24 -31.38
N TYR A 65 1.19 -16.43 -30.80
CA TYR A 65 0.09 -16.98 -30.00
C TYR A 65 0.37 -16.82 -28.53
N PHE A 66 -0.64 -16.34 -27.78
CA PHE A 66 -0.55 -16.18 -26.34
C PHE A 66 -1.89 -16.53 -25.68
N VAL A 67 -1.84 -16.88 -24.41
CA VAL A 67 -3.02 -17.14 -23.58
C VAL A 67 -3.22 -16.05 -22.56
N ARG A 68 -4.48 -15.77 -22.25
CA ARG A 68 -4.89 -14.87 -21.17
C ARG A 68 -6.10 -15.44 -20.48
N GLU A 69 -6.20 -15.22 -19.18
CA GLU A 69 -7.43 -15.47 -18.46
C GLU A 69 -8.47 -14.38 -18.73
N MET A 70 -9.72 -14.75 -18.59
CA MET A 70 -10.84 -13.82 -18.56
C MET A 70 -11.46 -13.83 -17.18
N ASP A 71 -11.73 -12.67 -16.62
CA ASP A 71 -12.45 -12.53 -15.37
C ASP A 71 -13.94 -12.91 -15.53
N THR A 72 -14.71 -12.88 -14.44
CA THR A 72 -16.14 -13.21 -14.47
C THR A 72 -16.99 -12.23 -15.29
N ASP A 73 -16.47 -11.03 -15.57
CA ASP A 73 -17.13 -10.01 -16.37
C ASP A 73 -16.76 -10.10 -17.85
N GLY A 74 -15.89 -11.06 -18.21
CA GLY A 74 -15.44 -11.29 -19.59
C GLY A 74 -14.28 -10.37 -20.01
N ASN A 75 -13.58 -9.73 -19.07
CA ASN A 75 -12.42 -8.90 -19.38
C ASN A 75 -11.13 -9.72 -19.33
N TRP A 76 -10.21 -9.40 -20.23
CA TRP A 76 -8.87 -9.98 -20.21
C TRP A 76 -8.08 -9.53 -19.01
N VAL A 77 -7.51 -10.49 -18.30
CA VAL A 77 -6.63 -10.21 -17.14
C VAL A 77 -5.21 -9.92 -17.64
N ALA A 78 -4.73 -8.71 -17.36
CA ALA A 78 -3.35 -8.34 -17.70
C ALA A 78 -2.34 -9.02 -16.75
N ASN A 79 -1.07 -9.07 -17.18
CA ASN A 79 0.00 -9.62 -16.35
C ASN A 79 0.14 -8.82 -15.05
N ASP A 80 0.25 -9.51 -13.92
CA ASP A 80 0.36 -8.95 -12.57
C ASP A 80 -0.79 -8.01 -12.16
N ALA A 81 -1.91 -8.06 -12.90
CA ALA A 81 -3.12 -7.31 -12.56
C ALA A 81 -4.05 -8.13 -11.66
N ASN A 82 -4.77 -7.44 -10.78
CA ASN A 82 -5.83 -8.04 -9.98
C ASN A 82 -7.10 -8.20 -10.81
N ALA A 83 -7.75 -9.34 -10.67
CA ALA A 83 -9.03 -9.65 -11.30
C ALA A 83 -9.96 -10.33 -10.31
N THR A 84 -11.26 -10.24 -10.57
CA THR A 84 -12.29 -10.85 -9.74
C THR A 84 -12.80 -12.14 -10.36
N PHE A 85 -12.73 -13.24 -9.61
CA PHE A 85 -13.27 -14.54 -9.99
C PHE A 85 -14.29 -14.97 -8.93
N GLY A 86 -15.55 -14.73 -9.21
CA GLY A 86 -16.63 -14.91 -8.25
C GLY A 86 -16.47 -14.00 -7.03
N ALA A 87 -16.28 -14.58 -5.84
CA ALA A 87 -16.04 -13.82 -4.61
C ALA A 87 -14.56 -13.58 -4.29
N GLN A 88 -13.64 -14.10 -5.10
CA GLN A 88 -12.21 -14.03 -4.84
C GLN A 88 -11.54 -12.98 -5.73
N GLN A 89 -10.58 -12.27 -5.17
CA GLN A 89 -9.62 -11.50 -5.96
C GLN A 89 -8.36 -12.32 -6.15
N ILE A 90 -7.93 -12.44 -7.38
CA ILE A 90 -6.68 -13.09 -7.74
C ILE A 90 -5.79 -12.13 -8.51
N ARG A 91 -4.52 -12.44 -8.55
CA ARG A 91 -3.53 -11.83 -9.42
C ARG A 91 -2.99 -12.90 -10.35
N ALA A 92 -3.16 -12.70 -11.65
CA ALA A 92 -2.64 -13.62 -12.65
C ALA A 92 -1.27 -13.17 -13.13
N SER A 93 -0.32 -14.09 -13.17
CA SER A 93 0.97 -13.89 -13.82
C SER A 93 1.18 -14.90 -14.94
N TYR A 94 1.83 -14.48 -16.00
CA TYR A 94 2.03 -15.27 -17.22
C TYR A 94 3.52 -15.46 -17.50
N LYS A 95 3.93 -16.70 -17.70
CA LYS A 95 5.28 -17.04 -18.07
C LYS A 95 5.27 -17.88 -19.34
N ALA A 96 6.03 -17.46 -20.35
CA ALA A 96 6.22 -18.22 -21.57
C ALA A 96 7.65 -18.78 -21.64
N THR A 97 7.80 -20.07 -21.92
CA THR A 97 9.10 -20.71 -22.07
C THR A 97 9.14 -21.35 -23.45
N LYS A 98 10.13 -20.99 -24.27
CA LYS A 98 10.34 -21.57 -25.58
C LYS A 98 10.85 -23.00 -25.43
N ASN A 99 10.13 -23.93 -26.04
CA ASN A 99 10.51 -25.34 -26.03
C ASN A 99 11.43 -25.71 -27.21
N ALA A 100 11.89 -26.96 -27.23
CA ALA A 100 12.82 -27.45 -28.25
C ALA A 100 12.29 -27.39 -29.70
N SER A 101 10.96 -27.36 -29.89
CA SER A 101 10.32 -27.20 -31.21
C SER A 101 10.18 -25.75 -31.65
N GLY A 102 10.58 -24.80 -30.78
CA GLY A 102 10.44 -23.36 -31.03
C GLY A 102 9.06 -22.79 -30.71
N ALA A 103 8.12 -23.60 -30.22
CA ALA A 103 6.84 -23.16 -29.67
C ALA A 103 6.99 -22.65 -28.23
N TYR A 104 5.99 -21.95 -27.73
CA TYR A 104 5.99 -21.46 -26.35
C TYR A 104 5.02 -22.27 -25.48
N ASP A 105 5.58 -22.86 -24.43
CA ASP A 105 4.82 -23.38 -23.30
C ASP A 105 4.50 -22.21 -22.38
N GLN A 106 3.21 -21.98 -22.13
CA GLN A 106 2.76 -20.85 -21.34
C GLN A 106 2.15 -21.34 -20.04
N VAL A 107 2.58 -20.75 -18.93
CA VAL A 107 2.08 -21.04 -17.59
C VAL A 107 1.39 -19.80 -17.05
N ILE A 108 0.16 -19.98 -16.59
CA ILE A 108 -0.60 -18.98 -15.86
C ILE A 108 -0.53 -19.36 -14.38
N THR A 109 -0.14 -18.42 -13.55
CA THR A 109 -0.14 -18.61 -12.10
C THR A 109 -1.08 -17.62 -11.46
N ASN A 110 -2.03 -18.13 -10.69
CA ASN A 110 -2.99 -17.33 -9.95
C ASN A 110 -2.61 -17.28 -8.48
N GLU A 111 -2.42 -16.08 -7.96
CA GLU A 111 -2.19 -15.81 -6.56
C GLU A 111 -3.42 -15.14 -5.94
N GLU A 112 -3.90 -15.65 -4.81
CA GLU A 112 -4.98 -15.00 -4.06
C GLU A 112 -4.51 -13.65 -3.51
N VAL A 113 -5.25 -12.60 -3.82
CA VAL A 113 -4.99 -11.26 -3.29
C VAL A 113 -5.72 -11.10 -1.96
N LYS A 114 -4.95 -11.14 -0.86
CA LYS A 114 -5.48 -10.91 0.48
C LYS A 114 -5.61 -9.42 0.74
N LEU A 115 -6.80 -9.00 1.12
CA LEU A 115 -7.11 -7.62 1.46
C LEU A 115 -7.34 -7.46 2.96
N ARG A 116 -7.07 -6.27 3.45
CA ARG A 116 -7.36 -5.83 4.82
C ARG A 116 -7.98 -4.44 4.81
N GLU A 117 -8.52 -4.05 5.96
CA GLU A 117 -9.02 -2.71 6.20
C GLU A 117 -8.37 -2.12 7.46
N ILE A 118 -8.37 -0.79 7.55
CA ILE A 118 -7.93 -0.05 8.73
C ILE A 118 -9.01 0.98 9.08
N GLU A 119 -9.59 0.82 10.26
CA GLU A 119 -10.53 1.78 10.83
C GLU A 119 -9.80 2.68 11.84
N VAL A 120 -9.89 3.97 11.62
CA VAL A 120 -9.23 4.99 12.44
C VAL A 120 -10.27 5.72 13.25
N THR A 121 -10.10 5.76 14.57
CA THR A 121 -10.92 6.56 15.49
C THR A 121 -10.08 7.69 16.08
N LYS A 122 -10.59 8.92 16.03
CA LYS A 122 -10.00 10.07 16.69
C LYS A 122 -10.54 10.26 18.08
N LYS A 123 -9.65 10.40 19.07
CA LYS A 123 -9.98 10.76 20.46
C LYS A 123 -9.34 12.09 20.84
N TRP A 124 -10.02 12.82 21.73
CA TRP A 124 -9.57 14.08 22.27
C TRP A 124 -9.51 14.01 23.79
N VAL A 125 -8.45 14.55 24.35
CA VAL A 125 -8.31 14.77 25.79
C VAL A 125 -8.14 16.28 26.02
N GLY A 126 -9.13 16.89 26.65
CA GLY A 126 -9.31 18.34 26.75
C GLY A 126 -10.15 18.90 25.59
N ASP A 127 -9.90 20.16 25.21
CA ASP A 127 -10.65 20.81 24.16
C ASP A 127 -10.40 20.11 22.81
N ARG A 128 -11.49 19.91 22.06
CA ARG A 128 -11.40 19.37 20.69
C ARG A 128 -11.51 20.50 19.66
N GLU A 129 -11.00 20.23 18.48
CA GLU A 129 -11.19 21.06 17.29
C GLU A 129 -12.39 20.58 16.47
N SER A 130 -12.76 21.34 15.42
CA SER A 130 -13.87 20.98 14.55
C SER A 130 -13.55 19.79 13.64
N LYS A 131 -12.29 19.69 13.19
CA LYS A 131 -11.82 18.63 12.29
C LYS A 131 -10.31 18.45 12.36
N VAL A 132 -9.85 17.31 11.92
CA VAL A 132 -8.45 17.01 11.60
C VAL A 132 -8.38 16.18 10.33
N GLU A 133 -7.22 16.11 9.71
CA GLU A 133 -7.00 15.25 8.55
C GLU A 133 -6.00 14.15 8.90
N VAL A 134 -6.20 12.97 8.32
CA VAL A 134 -5.32 11.82 8.48
C VAL A 134 -4.87 11.29 7.13
N GLN A 135 -3.61 10.91 7.02
CA GLN A 135 -3.00 10.34 5.84
C GLN A 135 -2.63 8.89 6.09
N LEU A 136 -3.03 8.01 5.19
CA LEU A 136 -2.58 6.61 5.15
C LEU A 136 -1.20 6.53 4.47
N TYR A 137 -0.35 5.67 4.99
CA TYR A 137 0.97 5.35 4.43
C TYR A 137 1.08 3.85 4.22
N LYS A 138 1.71 3.47 3.11
CA LYS A 138 2.10 2.10 2.78
C LYS A 138 3.63 2.06 2.64
N ASN A 139 4.29 1.22 3.40
CA ASN A 139 5.75 1.07 3.38
C ASN A 139 6.49 2.41 3.52
N GLY A 140 5.95 3.31 4.37
CA GLY A 140 6.50 4.65 4.62
C GLY A 140 6.12 5.73 3.61
N ASN A 141 5.45 5.40 2.50
CA ASN A 141 5.01 6.34 1.48
C ASN A 141 3.52 6.68 1.62
N PRO A 142 3.10 7.93 1.39
CA PRO A 142 1.68 8.29 1.43
C PRO A 142 0.90 7.52 0.36
N LEU A 143 -0.27 7.00 0.77
CA LEU A 143 -1.17 6.24 -0.10
C LEU A 143 -2.52 6.94 -0.20
N GLY A 144 -2.89 7.32 -1.43
CA GLY A 144 -4.16 8.01 -1.69
C GLY A 144 -4.26 9.40 -1.07
N ALA A 145 -5.47 9.96 -1.06
CA ALA A 145 -5.76 11.26 -0.46
C ALA A 145 -5.92 11.18 1.06
N SER A 146 -5.63 12.27 1.77
CA SER A 146 -5.96 12.41 3.18
C SER A 146 -7.48 12.36 3.42
N ARG A 147 -7.89 11.94 4.62
CA ARG A 147 -9.30 11.87 5.02
C ARG A 147 -9.56 12.75 6.24
N VAL A 148 -10.71 13.41 6.22
CA VAL A 148 -11.16 14.28 7.31
C VAL A 148 -11.82 13.46 8.40
N LEU A 149 -11.45 13.73 9.66
CA LEU A 149 -12.12 13.25 10.87
C LEU A 149 -12.79 14.44 11.58
N GLU A 150 -14.08 14.36 11.77
CA GLU A 150 -14.90 15.42 12.36
C GLU A 150 -16.16 14.85 13.03
N GLY A 151 -16.98 15.73 13.66
CA GLY A 151 -18.20 15.29 14.33
C GLY A 151 -19.22 14.64 13.39
N ALA A 152 -19.29 15.07 12.13
CA ALA A 152 -20.24 14.54 11.15
C ALA A 152 -19.98 13.06 10.80
N ASN A 153 -18.72 12.59 10.87
CA ASN A 153 -18.37 11.18 10.67
C ASN A 153 -18.04 10.44 11.98
N ASN A 154 -18.55 10.94 13.12
CA ASN A 154 -18.30 10.38 14.44
C ASN A 154 -16.80 10.22 14.77
N TRP A 155 -15.94 11.05 14.19
CA TRP A 155 -14.49 11.01 14.37
C TRP A 155 -13.88 9.69 13.93
N THR A 156 -14.45 9.02 12.93
CA THR A 156 -13.98 7.76 12.38
C THR A 156 -13.84 7.83 10.86
N THR A 157 -12.88 7.06 10.34
CA THR A 157 -12.75 6.79 8.91
C THR A 157 -12.20 5.39 8.71
N LYS A 158 -12.46 4.80 7.53
CA LYS A 158 -12.05 3.44 7.19
C LYS A 158 -11.29 3.46 5.87
N PHE A 159 -10.10 2.90 5.86
CA PHE A 159 -9.33 2.59 4.65
C PHE A 159 -9.55 1.11 4.34
N ASP A 160 -10.10 0.82 3.19
CA ASP A 160 -10.45 -0.52 2.71
C ASP A 160 -9.62 -0.92 1.48
N ASN A 161 -9.79 -2.17 1.05
CA ASN A 161 -9.10 -2.72 -0.12
C ASN A 161 -7.57 -2.57 -0.07
N LEU A 162 -6.99 -2.71 1.12
CA LEU A 162 -5.55 -2.62 1.33
C LEU A 162 -4.92 -3.99 1.14
N GLU A 163 -4.11 -4.15 0.11
CA GLU A 163 -3.40 -5.42 -0.14
C GLU A 163 -2.45 -5.76 1.01
N VAL A 164 -2.57 -6.98 1.53
CA VAL A 164 -1.65 -7.48 2.57
C VAL A 164 -0.24 -7.55 2.02
N ARG A 165 -0.07 -7.90 0.72
CA ARG A 165 1.23 -8.04 0.07
C ARG A 165 1.15 -7.59 -1.39
N ASP A 166 2.21 -6.94 -1.87
CA ASP A 166 2.33 -6.57 -3.28
C ASP A 166 2.72 -7.76 -4.16
N ALA A 167 2.49 -7.61 -5.47
CA ALA A 167 2.89 -8.59 -6.47
C ALA A 167 4.38 -8.94 -6.35
N GLY A 168 4.68 -10.25 -6.28
CA GLY A 168 6.04 -10.75 -6.24
C GLY A 168 6.83 -10.40 -4.96
N ALA A 169 6.23 -9.69 -4.01
CA ALA A 169 6.88 -9.38 -2.75
C ALA A 169 6.88 -10.60 -1.81
N THR A 170 7.95 -10.77 -1.03
CA THR A 170 8.07 -11.80 0.00
C THR A 170 7.55 -11.33 1.36
N GLU A 171 7.50 -10.01 1.57
CA GLU A 171 7.12 -9.37 2.81
C GLU A 171 5.73 -8.72 2.70
N ASP A 172 5.01 -8.72 3.81
CA ASP A 172 3.72 -8.04 3.90
C ASP A 172 3.88 -6.52 3.93
N ASN A 173 2.90 -5.82 3.38
CA ASN A 173 2.85 -4.36 3.40
C ASN A 173 2.68 -3.83 4.83
N VAL A 174 3.51 -2.86 5.19
CA VAL A 174 3.42 -2.15 6.46
C VAL A 174 2.58 -0.89 6.27
N TYR A 175 1.44 -0.85 6.93
CA TYR A 175 0.55 0.31 6.91
C TYR A 175 0.67 1.13 8.19
N SER A 176 0.57 2.45 8.05
CA SER A 176 0.45 3.38 9.17
C SER A 176 -0.45 4.54 8.80
N VAL A 177 -1.07 5.17 9.81
CA VAL A 177 -1.87 6.38 9.61
C VAL A 177 -1.32 7.47 10.51
N ARG A 178 -1.18 8.68 9.98
CA ARG A 178 -0.69 9.85 10.71
C ARG A 178 -1.64 11.03 10.51
N GLU A 179 -1.70 11.88 11.51
CA GLU A 179 -2.40 13.15 11.44
C GLU A 179 -1.60 14.15 10.58
N VAL A 180 -2.24 14.79 9.63
CA VAL A 180 -1.59 15.74 8.70
C VAL A 180 -1.15 16.96 9.48
N GLY A 181 0.12 17.35 9.32
CA GLY A 181 0.75 18.47 10.06
C GLY A 181 1.33 18.08 11.43
N GLU A 182 1.23 16.81 11.83
CA GLU A 182 1.92 16.30 13.01
C GLU A 182 3.43 16.23 12.77
N ALA A 183 4.21 16.65 13.74
CA ALA A 183 5.66 16.50 13.76
C ALA A 183 6.13 16.15 15.18
N ASN A 184 6.94 15.09 15.28
CA ASN A 184 7.55 14.65 16.55
C ASN A 184 6.54 14.43 17.69
N GLY A 185 5.36 13.88 17.37
CA GLY A 185 4.32 13.62 18.38
C GLY A 185 3.55 14.86 18.83
N ALA A 186 3.62 15.96 18.08
CA ALA A 186 2.92 17.20 18.38
C ALA A 186 2.27 17.81 17.13
N ILE A 187 1.14 18.48 17.32
CA ILE A 187 0.45 19.22 16.27
C ILE A 187 -0.07 20.56 16.81
N LYS A 188 -0.05 21.58 15.96
CA LYS A 188 -0.74 22.85 16.18
C LYS A 188 -1.98 22.91 15.28
N ILE A 189 -3.15 23.08 15.91
CA ILE A 189 -4.40 23.23 15.19
C ILE A 189 -5.02 24.57 15.65
N GLY A 190 -5.16 25.52 14.72
CA GLY A 190 -5.51 26.88 15.06
C GLY A 190 -4.52 27.51 16.05
N ALA A 191 -5.02 27.99 17.20
CA ALA A 191 -4.18 28.57 18.25
C ALA A 191 -3.75 27.56 19.34
N LYS A 192 -4.18 26.30 19.24
CA LYS A 192 -3.97 25.29 20.28
C LYS A 192 -2.88 24.29 19.89
N HIS A 193 -2.18 23.80 20.90
CA HIS A 193 -1.13 22.79 20.75
C HIS A 193 -1.58 21.49 21.41
N TYR A 194 -1.30 20.37 20.73
CA TYR A 194 -1.66 19.04 21.19
C TYR A 194 -0.47 18.10 21.11
N LYS A 195 -0.35 17.22 22.09
CA LYS A 195 0.45 16.01 21.99
C LYS A 195 -0.38 14.97 21.23
N VAL A 196 0.20 14.36 20.20
CA VAL A 196 -0.43 13.30 19.41
C VAL A 196 0.14 11.96 19.82
N SER A 197 -0.73 10.98 20.00
CA SER A 197 -0.33 9.58 20.21
C SER A 197 -1.17 8.64 19.33
N TYR A 198 -0.54 7.56 18.91
CA TYR A 198 -1.12 6.54 18.02
C TYR A 198 -1.12 5.20 18.73
N SER A 199 -2.25 4.48 18.70
CA SER A 199 -2.22 3.06 19.04
C SER A 199 -1.57 2.26 17.90
N ALA A 200 -1.11 1.04 18.18
CA ALA A 200 -0.86 0.09 17.10
C ALA A 200 -2.16 -0.21 16.34
N ILE A 201 -2.04 -0.61 15.08
CA ILE A 201 -3.15 -1.20 14.31
C ILE A 201 -3.37 -2.60 14.89
N ALA A 202 -4.55 -2.85 15.46
CA ALA A 202 -4.91 -4.14 16.04
C ALA A 202 -5.16 -5.20 14.94
N GLN A 203 -5.28 -6.47 15.33
CA GLN A 203 -5.56 -7.56 14.37
C GLN A 203 -6.90 -7.39 13.64
N ASP A 204 -7.89 -6.75 14.28
CA ASP A 204 -9.17 -6.40 13.67
C ASP A 204 -9.12 -5.12 12.82
N GLY A 205 -7.94 -4.61 12.54
CA GLY A 205 -7.73 -3.42 11.72
C GLY A 205 -7.97 -2.08 12.41
N LYS A 206 -8.35 -2.05 13.69
CA LYS A 206 -8.68 -0.80 14.39
C LYS A 206 -7.47 -0.11 14.97
N MET A 207 -7.48 1.22 14.90
CA MET A 207 -6.51 2.07 15.57
C MET A 207 -7.13 3.35 16.10
N THR A 208 -6.48 3.95 17.08
CA THR A 208 -6.90 5.22 17.70
C THR A 208 -5.79 6.26 17.61
N ILE A 209 -6.14 7.47 17.19
CA ILE A 209 -5.29 8.66 17.25
C ILE A 209 -5.82 9.54 18.38
N THR A 210 -5.00 9.84 19.38
CA THR A 210 -5.40 10.66 20.52
C THR A 210 -4.64 11.98 20.51
N ASN A 211 -5.37 13.10 20.52
CA ASN A 211 -4.81 14.43 20.76
C ASN A 211 -5.10 14.86 22.20
N THR A 212 -4.05 15.09 22.93
CA THR A 212 -4.11 15.63 24.28
C THR A 212 -3.71 17.10 24.24
N LYS A 213 -4.62 17.98 24.64
CA LYS A 213 -4.33 19.42 24.70
C LYS A 213 -3.19 19.69 25.70
N ASN A 214 -2.17 20.37 25.24
CA ASN A 214 -1.13 20.84 26.16
C ASN A 214 -1.72 21.86 27.14
N PRO A 215 -1.43 21.75 28.43
CA PRO A 215 -1.85 22.75 29.38
C PRO A 215 -1.30 24.12 28.98
N THR A 216 -2.17 25.11 28.87
CA THR A 216 -1.72 26.50 28.71
C THR A 216 -0.86 26.83 29.93
N PRO A 217 0.36 27.36 29.78
CA PRO A 217 1.13 27.82 30.92
C PRO A 217 0.27 28.76 31.74
N LYS A 218 0.08 28.48 33.03
CA LYS A 218 -0.56 29.45 33.91
C LYS A 218 0.29 30.71 33.83
N LYS A 219 -0.29 31.83 33.37
CA LYS A 219 0.34 33.11 33.58
C LYS A 219 0.47 33.26 35.13
N ASP A 220 1.67 33.22 35.61
CA ASP A 220 1.92 33.53 36.99
C ASP A 220 1.31 34.92 37.22
N LYS A 221 0.37 34.98 38.16
CA LYS A 221 -0.20 36.25 38.58
C LYS A 221 0.98 37.10 39.08
N PRO A 222 1.19 38.30 38.56
CA PRO A 222 2.23 39.17 39.10
C PRO A 222 2.10 39.20 40.61
N PRO A 223 3.20 39.09 41.36
CA PRO A 223 3.10 39.22 42.79
C PRO A 223 2.45 40.54 43.14
N THR A 224 1.34 40.48 43.88
CA THR A 224 0.70 41.70 44.45
C THR A 224 1.75 42.35 45.31
N PRO A 225 2.06 43.64 45.12
CA PRO A 225 2.95 44.35 46.02
C PRO A 225 2.42 44.23 47.45
N ASN A 226 3.21 43.60 48.29
CA ASN A 226 2.88 43.52 49.72
C ASN A 226 3.29 44.85 50.36
N THR A 227 2.31 45.77 50.50
CA THR A 227 2.48 46.99 51.32
C THR A 227 2.19 46.60 52.76
N GLY A 228 3.23 46.24 53.50
CA GLY A 228 3.07 45.94 54.91
C GLY A 228 4.43 45.50 55.53
N ASP A 229 4.96 46.37 56.35
CA ASP A 229 6.19 46.28 57.12
C ASP A 229 6.45 44.93 57.79
N GLY A 230 7.76 44.54 57.85
CA GLY A 230 8.20 43.45 58.69
C GLY A 230 9.58 42.96 58.36
N PHE A 231 10.61 43.51 59.08
CA PHE A 231 11.97 42.98 59.16
C PHE A 231 11.94 41.52 59.61
N GLY A 232 12.64 40.65 58.91
CA GLY A 232 12.84 39.26 59.34
C GLY A 232 13.86 38.55 58.47
N SER A 233 15.02 38.34 59.03
CA SER A 233 16.22 37.76 58.46
C SER A 233 16.08 36.31 57.99
N GLY A 234 16.71 36.01 56.86
CA GLY A 234 17.48 34.78 56.68
C GLY A 234 16.71 33.54 56.27
N MET A 235 16.84 33.14 55.01
CA MET A 235 17.27 31.77 54.63
C MET A 235 17.36 31.64 53.13
N THR A 236 18.58 31.44 52.66
CA THR A 236 18.90 31.04 51.29
C THR A 236 18.53 29.58 51.13
N ALA A 237 17.52 29.29 50.28
CA ALA A 237 17.28 27.93 49.82
C ALA A 237 17.68 27.81 48.35
N LEU A 238 18.78 27.11 48.11
CA LEU A 238 19.23 26.64 46.83
C LEU A 238 18.27 25.56 46.34
N PHE A 239 17.51 25.79 45.26
CA PHE A 239 16.85 24.73 44.55
C PHE A 239 17.69 24.30 43.36
N GLY A 240 18.28 23.10 43.51
CA GLY A 240 18.99 22.43 42.44
C GLY A 240 18.05 21.98 41.33
N LEU A 241 18.38 22.34 40.11
CA LEU A 241 17.79 21.77 38.90
C LEU A 241 18.28 20.32 38.76
N SER A 242 17.38 19.35 38.89
CA SER A 242 17.62 17.98 38.42
C SER A 242 17.00 17.83 37.03
N ALA A 243 17.82 17.97 36.00
CA ALA A 243 17.48 17.56 34.65
C ALA A 243 17.65 16.04 34.55
N LEU A 244 16.55 15.28 34.54
CA LEU A 244 16.57 13.89 34.15
C LEU A 244 16.49 13.82 32.63
N GLY A 245 17.66 13.72 32.01
CA GLY A 245 17.78 13.35 30.60
C GLY A 245 17.65 11.84 30.45
N LEU A 246 16.55 11.39 29.82
CA LEU A 246 16.40 9.98 29.43
C LEU A 246 17.15 9.78 28.11
N LEU A 247 18.33 9.17 28.17
CA LEU A 247 19.13 8.78 27.04
C LEU A 247 18.65 7.40 26.57
N VAL A 248 17.93 7.34 25.44
CA VAL A 248 17.59 6.07 24.79
C VAL A 248 18.71 5.70 23.84
N LEU A 249 19.56 4.74 24.24
CA LEU A 249 20.56 4.13 23.39
C LEU A 249 19.89 3.09 22.46
N VAL A 250 19.78 3.41 21.16
CA VAL A 250 19.40 2.45 20.13
C VAL A 250 20.65 1.68 19.69
N TYR A 251 20.76 0.42 20.10
CA TYR A 251 21.86 -0.46 19.72
C TYR A 251 21.57 -1.13 18.37
N ASN A 252 22.29 -0.74 17.31
CA ASN A 252 22.18 -1.32 15.97
C ASN A 252 23.17 -2.48 15.84
N LYS A 253 22.67 -3.73 15.93
CA LYS A 253 23.49 -4.96 15.79
C LYS A 253 23.59 -5.34 14.33
N ARG A 254 24.64 -4.88 13.63
CA ARG A 254 25.02 -5.41 12.32
C ARG A 254 25.53 -6.84 12.47
N ARG A 255 24.82 -7.81 11.92
CA ARG A 255 25.36 -9.18 11.69
C ARG A 255 26.22 -9.14 10.44
N ARG A 256 27.50 -9.43 10.61
CA ARG A 256 28.38 -9.82 9.50
C ARG A 256 28.19 -11.32 9.29
N TYR A 257 27.92 -11.71 8.06
CA TYR A 257 28.07 -13.09 7.64
C TYR A 257 29.44 -13.23 7.03
N GLN A 258 30.17 -14.22 7.51
CA GLN A 258 31.32 -14.82 6.81
C GLN A 258 30.80 -15.87 5.86
#